data_b44caa101cbc8df2289bcd5409c57a13
#
_entry.id   b44caa101cbc8df2289bcd5409c57a13
#
_cell.length_a   1.000
_cell.length_b   1.000
_cell.length_c   1.000
_cell.angle_alpha   90.00
_cell.angle_beta   90.00
_cell.angle_gamma   90.00
#
_symmetry.space_group_name_H-M   'P 1'
#
loop_
_entity.id
_entity.type
_entity.pdbx_description
1 polymer ?
#
loop_
_entity_poly.entity_id
_entity_poly.type
_entity_poly.pdbx_seq_one_letter_code
_entity_poly.pdbx_strand_id
1 'polypeptide(L)'
;MTGFAETFSQYIMEVSPGGGSDQPETDMGVEGVLFIVAGTAFLKINGENYNVEEGGYVFLPPETDWTLHNKTDDILRFHWIRKAYEAVVGLDKPDVIIANEKDIQPTIMPDTDGKWSTTRFVAPSDLRHDMHVTIVTLEPGAVIPFLETHVMEHGLYVLEGKGVYRLNNDWVEVEAGDYMWLRAFCPQACYAGGPGTFRYLLYKDVNRHMKLGLGVGN
;
A
#
# COMPACT_ATOMS: atom_id res chain seq x y z
N MET A 1 10.61 -5.62 -6.93
CA MET A 1 11.26 -4.29 -6.86
C MET A 1 10.66 -3.43 -7.96
N THR A 2 10.19 -2.24 -7.64
CA THR A 2 9.62 -1.26 -8.59
C THR A 2 10.75 -0.44 -9.21
N GLY A 3 11.47 -1.00 -10.18
CA GLY A 3 12.66 -0.37 -10.76
C GLY A 3 12.44 0.96 -11.50
N PHE A 4 11.18 1.39 -11.62
CA PHE A 4 10.78 2.63 -12.30
C PHE A 4 9.95 3.57 -11.42
N ALA A 5 9.67 3.20 -10.17
CA ALA A 5 8.95 4.04 -9.24
C ALA A 5 9.80 5.28 -8.86
N GLU A 6 9.16 6.43 -8.74
CA GLU A 6 9.81 7.72 -8.50
C GLU A 6 9.81 8.11 -7.02
N THR A 7 8.76 7.70 -6.27
CA THR A 7 8.57 8.13 -4.90
C THR A 7 8.65 7.01 -3.86
N PHE A 8 8.54 5.76 -4.25
CA PHE A 8 8.47 4.63 -3.33
C PHE A 8 9.18 3.38 -3.86
N SER A 9 9.36 2.39 -3.00
CA SER A 9 9.69 1.01 -3.41
C SER A 9 8.70 0.03 -2.77
N GLN A 10 8.33 -1.00 -3.51
CA GLN A 10 7.46 -2.07 -3.04
C GLN A 10 8.12 -3.42 -3.28
N TYR A 11 8.18 -4.23 -2.23
CA TYR A 11 8.73 -5.58 -2.25
C TYR A 11 7.63 -6.58 -1.89
N ILE A 12 7.66 -7.74 -2.52
CA ILE A 12 6.97 -8.93 -2.04
C ILE A 12 8.02 -9.74 -1.29
N MET A 13 7.80 -9.91 0.01
CA MET A 13 8.74 -10.56 0.91
C MET A 13 8.24 -11.94 1.28
N GLU A 14 9.13 -12.91 1.26
CA GLU A 14 8.92 -14.25 1.80
C GLU A 14 9.96 -14.51 2.88
N VAL A 15 9.49 -14.93 4.06
CA VAL A 15 10.36 -15.28 5.19
C VAL A 15 10.07 -16.73 5.58
N SER A 16 11.07 -17.58 5.42
CA SER A 16 10.98 -18.98 5.80
C SER A 16 10.80 -19.15 7.31
N PRO A 17 10.31 -20.32 7.78
CA PRO A 17 10.30 -20.68 9.18
C PRO A 17 11.64 -20.41 9.88
N GLY A 18 11.60 -19.73 11.02
CA GLY A 18 12.79 -19.32 11.79
C GLY A 18 13.60 -18.17 11.19
N GLY A 19 13.22 -17.67 10.00
CA GLY A 19 13.86 -16.51 9.38
C GLY A 19 13.41 -15.17 9.96
N GLY A 20 14.10 -14.11 9.56
CA GLY A 20 13.76 -12.74 9.98
C GLY A 20 14.95 -11.79 9.95
N SER A 21 14.77 -10.63 10.55
CA SER A 21 15.82 -9.61 10.70
C SER A 21 15.65 -8.83 12.00
N ASP A 22 16.77 -8.62 12.70
CA ASP A 22 16.82 -7.74 13.87
C ASP A 22 16.98 -6.26 13.49
N GLN A 23 17.24 -5.97 12.22
CA GLN A 23 17.35 -4.61 11.68
C GLN A 23 16.89 -4.61 10.23
N PRO A 24 15.56 -4.70 9.97
CA PRO A 24 15.02 -4.76 8.61
C PRO A 24 15.23 -3.45 7.85
N GLU A 25 15.14 -2.30 8.53
CA GLU A 25 15.33 -0.98 7.94
C GLU A 25 16.56 -0.31 8.55
N THR A 26 17.44 0.18 7.71
CA THR A 26 18.67 0.86 8.08
C THR A 26 18.67 2.35 7.76
N ASP A 27 17.72 2.81 6.94
CA ASP A 27 17.55 4.23 6.61
C ASP A 27 16.54 4.86 7.56
N MET A 28 17.02 5.69 8.46
CA MET A 28 16.21 6.34 9.48
C MET A 28 15.24 7.39 8.94
N GLY A 29 15.44 7.85 7.70
CA GLY A 29 14.55 8.81 7.04
C GLY A 29 13.37 8.17 6.29
N VAL A 30 13.29 6.83 6.30
CA VAL A 30 12.27 6.07 5.57
C VAL A 30 11.11 5.70 6.49
N GLU A 31 9.91 5.87 5.98
CA GLU A 31 8.70 5.28 6.53
C GLU A 31 8.33 4.01 5.77
N GLY A 32 7.58 3.12 6.36
CA GLY A 32 7.20 1.86 5.74
C GLY A 32 5.80 1.39 6.09
N VAL A 33 5.22 0.62 5.17
CA VAL A 33 4.03 -0.17 5.43
C VAL A 33 4.34 -1.63 5.21
N LEU A 34 3.95 -2.48 6.17
CA LEU A 34 3.87 -3.92 6.01
C LEU A 34 2.41 -4.31 5.86
N PHE A 35 2.08 -5.10 4.85
CA PHE A 35 0.76 -5.70 4.70
C PHE A 35 0.92 -7.21 4.57
N ILE A 36 0.38 -7.95 5.54
CA ILE A 36 0.55 -9.41 5.63
C ILE A 36 -0.46 -10.10 4.73
N VAL A 37 0.03 -10.90 3.78
CA VAL A 37 -0.82 -11.66 2.84
C VAL A 37 -0.91 -13.15 3.17
N ALA A 38 0.02 -13.68 3.97
CA ALA A 38 -0.06 -15.04 4.48
C ALA A 38 0.88 -15.23 5.68
N GLY A 39 0.48 -16.08 6.63
CA GLY A 39 1.27 -16.39 7.81
C GLY A 39 1.15 -15.33 8.91
N THR A 40 2.11 -15.37 9.85
CA THR A 40 2.15 -14.46 11.01
C THR A 40 3.52 -13.83 11.14
N ALA A 41 3.57 -12.50 11.15
CA ALA A 41 4.78 -11.74 11.46
C ALA A 41 4.88 -11.49 12.97
N PHE A 42 6.01 -11.87 13.56
CA PHE A 42 6.37 -11.52 14.92
C PHE A 42 7.23 -10.26 14.88
N LEU A 43 6.64 -9.15 15.26
CA LEU A 43 7.28 -7.85 15.26
C LEU A 43 7.63 -7.44 16.68
N LYS A 44 8.79 -6.78 16.84
CA LYS A 44 9.08 -5.97 18.02
C LYS A 44 9.24 -4.54 17.54
N ILE A 45 8.42 -3.62 18.04
CA ILE A 45 8.39 -2.22 17.62
C ILE A 45 8.56 -1.35 18.87
N ASN A 46 9.61 -0.54 18.90
CA ASN A 46 9.95 0.33 20.04
C ASN A 46 9.96 -0.41 21.38
N GLY A 47 10.40 -1.67 21.37
CA GLY A 47 10.50 -2.53 22.54
C GLY A 47 9.29 -3.39 22.85
N GLU A 48 8.14 -3.15 22.24
CA GLU A 48 6.91 -3.91 22.43
C GLU A 48 6.72 -5.00 21.35
N ASN A 49 6.11 -6.15 21.75
CA ASN A 49 5.92 -7.29 20.85
C ASN A 49 4.51 -7.34 20.27
N TYR A 50 4.42 -7.63 18.99
CA TYR A 50 3.17 -7.76 18.25
C TYR A 50 3.19 -9.01 17.37
N ASN A 51 2.04 -9.69 17.30
CA ASN A 51 1.79 -10.74 16.33
C ASN A 51 0.81 -10.22 15.30
N VAL A 52 1.23 -10.14 14.05
CA VAL A 52 0.43 -9.59 12.97
C VAL A 52 0.16 -10.69 11.95
N GLU A 53 -1.10 -11.06 11.83
CA GLU A 53 -1.59 -12.13 10.98
C GLU A 53 -2.02 -11.62 9.60
N GLU A 54 -2.46 -12.52 8.73
CA GLU A 54 -3.04 -12.22 7.43
C GLU A 54 -4.10 -11.10 7.49
N GLY A 55 -4.06 -10.19 6.53
CA GLY A 55 -4.85 -8.95 6.51
C GLY A 55 -4.30 -7.85 7.43
N GLY A 56 -3.22 -8.15 8.15
CA GLY A 56 -2.59 -7.20 9.06
C GLY A 56 -1.85 -6.09 8.32
N TYR A 57 -2.05 -4.88 8.81
CA TYR A 57 -1.43 -3.64 8.34
C TYR A 57 -0.57 -3.05 9.45
N VAL A 58 0.66 -2.71 9.13
CA VAL A 58 1.57 -2.03 10.05
C VAL A 58 2.18 -0.82 9.34
N PHE A 59 1.94 0.38 9.86
CA PHE A 59 2.64 1.59 9.45
C PHE A 59 3.77 1.89 10.43
N LEU A 60 4.96 2.07 9.89
CA LEU A 60 6.20 2.35 10.62
C LEU A 60 6.70 3.74 10.19
N PRO A 61 6.53 4.77 11.02
CA PRO A 61 7.07 6.10 10.73
C PRO A 61 8.60 6.08 10.73
N PRO A 62 9.27 7.13 10.20
CA PRO A 62 10.72 7.22 10.22
C PRO A 62 11.27 7.14 11.65
N GLU A 63 12.49 6.66 11.80
CA GLU A 63 13.20 6.48 13.11
C GLU A 63 12.54 5.43 14.02
N THR A 64 11.68 4.55 13.49
CA THR A 64 11.10 3.45 14.28
C THR A 64 12.13 2.33 14.43
N ASP A 65 12.41 1.93 15.67
CA ASP A 65 13.17 0.71 15.96
C ASP A 65 12.24 -0.50 15.87
N TRP A 66 12.54 -1.45 14.96
CA TRP A 66 11.72 -2.62 14.79
C TRP A 66 12.50 -3.83 14.30
N THR A 67 12.00 -5.01 14.64
CA THR A 67 12.47 -6.31 14.17
C THR A 67 11.31 -7.10 13.57
N LEU A 68 11.61 -8.04 12.69
CA LEU A 68 10.61 -8.94 12.12
C LEU A 68 11.16 -10.37 12.11
N HIS A 69 10.38 -11.31 12.65
CA HIS A 69 10.71 -12.73 12.61
C HIS A 69 9.49 -13.58 12.24
N ASN A 70 9.73 -14.67 11.55
CA ASN A 70 8.77 -15.73 11.36
C ASN A 70 9.06 -16.86 12.38
N LYS A 71 8.21 -16.99 13.39
CA LYS A 71 8.33 -18.01 14.45
C LYS A 71 7.38 -19.19 14.24
N THR A 72 6.72 -19.26 13.07
CA THR A 72 5.81 -20.34 12.71
C THR A 72 6.50 -21.37 11.80
N ASP A 73 5.82 -22.47 11.52
CA ASP A 73 6.28 -23.50 10.59
C ASP A 73 5.89 -23.20 9.13
N ASP A 74 5.05 -22.17 8.90
CA ASP A 74 4.61 -21.75 7.58
C ASP A 74 5.45 -20.58 7.04
N ILE A 75 5.42 -20.37 5.73
CA ILE A 75 6.07 -19.22 5.11
C ILE A 75 5.25 -17.96 5.42
N LEU A 76 5.91 -16.94 5.95
CA LEU A 76 5.36 -15.60 6.06
C LEU A 76 5.53 -14.86 4.73
N ARG A 77 4.43 -14.31 4.19
CA ARG A 77 4.44 -13.43 3.02
C ARG A 77 3.84 -12.09 3.35
N PHE A 78 4.49 -11.02 2.90
CA PHE A 78 3.98 -9.66 3.10
C PHE A 78 4.47 -8.71 2.01
N HIS A 79 3.72 -7.65 1.78
CA HIS A 79 4.20 -6.49 1.03
C HIS A 79 4.92 -5.54 1.98
N TRP A 80 6.10 -5.12 1.56
CA TRP A 80 6.84 -4.06 2.23
C TRP A 80 6.96 -2.86 1.29
N ILE A 81 6.27 -1.79 1.63
CA ILE A 81 6.21 -0.55 0.87
C ILE A 81 7.01 0.50 1.65
N ARG A 82 7.96 1.13 1.00
CA ARG A 82 8.92 2.07 1.62
C ARG A 82 8.96 3.37 0.85
N LYS A 83 9.06 4.46 1.58
CA LYS A 83 9.17 5.81 1.03
C LYS A 83 10.02 6.68 1.94
N ALA A 84 10.84 7.59 1.39
CA ALA A 84 11.44 8.66 2.15
C ALA A 84 10.32 9.58 2.68
N TYR A 85 10.27 9.74 3.99
CA TYR A 85 9.24 10.58 4.64
C TYR A 85 9.53 12.06 4.43
N GLU A 86 8.50 12.83 4.09
CA GLU A 86 8.57 14.27 3.95
C GLU A 86 7.71 14.94 5.05
N ALA A 87 8.38 15.53 6.05
CA ALA A 87 7.70 16.18 7.17
C ALA A 87 6.97 17.46 6.73
N VAL A 88 5.82 17.72 7.34
CA VAL A 88 5.11 19.01 7.23
C VAL A 88 5.57 19.91 8.37
N VAL A 89 5.93 21.14 8.04
CA VAL A 89 6.32 22.13 9.04
C VAL A 89 5.17 22.39 10.01
N GLY A 90 5.44 22.24 11.30
CA GLY A 90 4.46 22.46 12.37
C GLY A 90 3.56 21.25 12.68
N LEU A 91 3.78 20.10 12.07
CA LEU A 91 3.14 18.85 12.44
C LEU A 91 4.20 17.85 12.91
N ASP A 92 3.86 17.10 13.95
CA ASP A 92 4.66 15.95 14.37
C ASP A 92 4.57 14.82 13.36
N LYS A 93 5.57 13.92 13.34
CA LYS A 93 5.48 12.70 12.54
C LYS A 93 4.31 11.83 13.00
N PRO A 94 3.74 10.98 12.11
CA PRO A 94 2.66 10.08 12.50
C PRO A 94 3.14 9.06 13.55
N ASP A 95 2.18 8.49 14.27
CA ASP A 95 2.42 7.37 15.17
C ASP A 95 2.46 6.03 14.42
N VAL A 96 3.03 4.99 15.05
CA VAL A 96 2.90 3.61 14.56
C VAL A 96 1.43 3.20 14.52
N ILE A 97 1.01 2.56 13.43
CA ILE A 97 -0.34 2.01 13.31
C ILE A 97 -0.23 0.49 13.17
N ILE A 98 -0.99 -0.25 13.94
CA ILE A 98 -1.17 -1.69 13.81
C ILE A 98 -2.66 -1.96 13.75
N ALA A 99 -3.11 -2.52 12.64
CA ALA A 99 -4.52 -2.79 12.39
C ALA A 99 -4.68 -4.09 11.59
N ASN A 100 -5.89 -4.59 11.47
CA ASN A 100 -6.21 -5.67 10.54
C ASN A 100 -7.38 -5.22 9.65
N GLU A 101 -7.34 -5.54 8.36
CA GLU A 101 -8.38 -5.14 7.40
C GLU A 101 -9.80 -5.57 7.83
N LYS A 102 -9.91 -6.73 8.50
CA LYS A 102 -11.18 -7.26 9.00
C LYS A 102 -11.86 -6.38 10.05
N ASP A 103 -11.06 -5.55 10.75
CA ASP A 103 -11.56 -4.69 11.83
C ASP A 103 -11.87 -3.26 11.31
N ILE A 104 -11.62 -2.99 10.02
CA ILE A 104 -11.84 -1.69 9.40
C ILE A 104 -13.11 -1.72 8.55
N GLN A 105 -14.06 -0.86 8.88
CA GLN A 105 -15.25 -0.69 8.05
C GLN A 105 -14.89 -0.02 6.72
N PRO A 106 -15.09 -0.69 5.55
CA PRO A 106 -14.81 -0.07 4.27
C PRO A 106 -15.69 1.16 4.00
N THR A 107 -15.13 2.16 3.37
CA THR A 107 -15.87 3.32 2.87
C THR A 107 -16.44 3.01 1.51
N ILE A 108 -17.76 3.03 1.37
CA ILE A 108 -18.44 2.90 0.09
C ILE A 108 -18.23 4.17 -0.73
N MET A 109 -17.86 4.01 -1.99
CA MET A 109 -17.71 5.14 -2.90
C MET A 109 -19.08 5.65 -3.36
N PRO A 110 -19.26 6.97 -3.49
CA PRO A 110 -20.54 7.56 -3.91
C PRO A 110 -20.98 7.02 -5.29
N ASP A 111 -22.28 6.92 -5.50
CA ASP A 111 -22.94 6.59 -6.78
C ASP A 111 -22.48 5.25 -7.39
N THR A 112 -22.15 4.27 -6.54
CA THR A 112 -21.66 2.94 -6.99
C THR A 112 -22.55 1.78 -6.55
N ASP A 113 -23.74 2.04 -6.01
CA ASP A 113 -24.66 1.01 -5.49
C ASP A 113 -23.99 0.02 -4.52
N GLY A 114 -22.99 0.49 -3.76
CA GLY A 114 -22.24 -0.35 -2.84
C GLY A 114 -21.17 -1.24 -3.48
N LYS A 115 -21.02 -1.18 -4.81
CA LYS A 115 -20.13 -2.09 -5.55
C LYS A 115 -18.66 -1.71 -5.57
N TRP A 116 -18.34 -0.50 -5.12
CA TRP A 116 -16.97 -0.03 -4.99
C TRP A 116 -16.74 0.48 -3.57
N SER A 117 -15.78 -0.11 -2.89
CA SER A 117 -15.40 0.30 -1.54
C SER A 117 -13.87 0.42 -1.39
N THR A 118 -13.46 1.13 -0.35
CA THR A 118 -12.05 1.28 0.00
C THR A 118 -11.85 1.09 1.50
N THR A 119 -11.01 0.13 1.89
CA THR A 119 -10.53 -0.03 3.26
C THR A 119 -9.36 0.92 3.48
N ARG A 120 -9.51 1.86 4.42
CA ARG A 120 -8.51 2.88 4.74
C ARG A 120 -7.98 2.68 6.14
N PHE A 121 -6.69 2.48 6.29
CA PHE A 121 -6.02 2.33 7.58
C PHE A 121 -5.62 3.67 8.20
N VAL A 122 -5.61 4.72 7.39
CA VAL A 122 -5.27 6.09 7.77
C VAL A 122 -6.42 7.01 7.38
N ALA A 123 -6.76 7.97 8.25
CA ALA A 123 -7.76 8.98 7.93
C ALA A 123 -7.27 9.86 6.77
N PRO A 124 -8.06 10.05 5.69
CA PRO A 124 -7.64 10.87 4.54
C PRO A 124 -7.33 12.33 4.89
N SER A 125 -7.86 12.82 6.01
CA SER A 125 -7.64 14.18 6.51
C SER A 125 -6.41 14.33 7.39
N ASP A 126 -5.71 13.24 7.73
CA ASP A 126 -4.50 13.32 8.53
C ASP A 126 -3.29 13.72 7.66
N LEU A 127 -2.97 14.99 7.67
CA LEU A 127 -1.92 15.58 6.86
C LEU A 127 -0.50 15.18 7.29
N ARG A 128 -0.34 14.48 8.42
CA ARG A 128 0.95 13.97 8.87
C ARG A 128 1.49 12.89 7.95
N HIS A 129 0.58 12.10 7.32
CA HIS A 129 0.96 11.06 6.38
C HIS A 129 1.22 11.62 4.99
N ASP A 130 2.28 11.19 4.34
CA ASP A 130 2.63 11.53 2.95
C ASP A 130 2.55 10.33 1.99
N MET A 131 2.12 9.19 2.51
CA MET A 131 1.63 8.05 1.71
C MET A 131 0.38 7.43 2.34
N HIS A 132 -0.46 6.86 1.49
CA HIS A 132 -1.53 5.96 1.91
C HIS A 132 -1.37 4.61 1.23
N VAL A 133 -1.54 3.54 2.00
CA VAL A 133 -1.71 2.19 1.49
C VAL A 133 -3.11 1.73 1.90
N THR A 134 -3.94 1.40 0.91
CA THR A 134 -5.36 1.08 1.08
C THR A 134 -5.71 -0.18 0.30
N ILE A 135 -6.88 -0.77 0.58
CA ILE A 135 -7.42 -1.85 -0.24
C ILE A 135 -8.64 -1.32 -0.98
N VAL A 136 -8.61 -1.44 -2.30
CA VAL A 136 -9.77 -1.18 -3.15
C VAL A 136 -10.48 -2.50 -3.43
N THR A 137 -11.79 -2.49 -3.28
CA THR A 137 -12.65 -3.67 -3.49
C THR A 137 -13.76 -3.31 -4.45
N LEU A 138 -13.88 -4.09 -5.52
CA LEU A 138 -14.87 -3.95 -6.57
C LEU A 138 -15.64 -5.27 -6.69
N GLU A 139 -16.96 -5.21 -6.51
CA GLU A 139 -17.86 -6.34 -6.72
C GLU A 139 -17.94 -6.72 -8.20
N PRO A 140 -18.32 -7.97 -8.55
CA PRO A 140 -18.44 -8.39 -9.93
C PRO A 140 -19.25 -7.41 -10.81
N GLY A 141 -18.65 -7.00 -11.93
CA GLY A 141 -19.23 -6.02 -12.84
C GLY A 141 -19.17 -4.56 -12.39
N ALA A 142 -18.55 -4.28 -11.25
CA ALA A 142 -18.26 -2.92 -10.84
C ALA A 142 -17.23 -2.26 -11.75
N VAL A 143 -17.30 -0.95 -11.85
CA VAL A 143 -16.41 -0.16 -12.71
C VAL A 143 -15.95 1.09 -11.97
N ILE A 144 -14.77 1.58 -12.32
CA ILE A 144 -14.41 2.99 -12.17
C ILE A 144 -14.86 3.65 -13.48
N PRO A 145 -15.98 4.40 -13.48
CA PRO A 145 -16.73 4.72 -14.72
C PRO A 145 -16.17 5.90 -15.50
N PHE A 146 -15.08 6.48 -15.05
CA PHE A 146 -14.44 7.63 -15.68
C PHE A 146 -12.93 7.43 -15.78
N LEU A 147 -12.33 8.16 -16.69
CA LEU A 147 -10.89 8.16 -16.85
C LEU A 147 -10.28 9.11 -15.83
N GLU A 148 -9.77 8.55 -14.72
CA GLU A 148 -9.08 9.32 -13.70
C GLU A 148 -7.71 9.75 -14.19
N THR A 149 -7.30 10.96 -13.82
CA THR A 149 -5.89 11.37 -13.82
C THR A 149 -5.62 12.25 -12.59
N HIS A 150 -4.50 12.06 -11.95
CA HIS A 150 -4.10 12.85 -10.77
C HIS A 150 -2.58 12.83 -10.56
N VAL A 151 -2.11 13.69 -9.69
CA VAL A 151 -0.68 13.89 -9.41
C VAL A 151 -0.03 12.69 -8.73
N MET A 152 -0.80 11.85 -8.07
CA MET A 152 -0.31 10.73 -7.28
C MET A 152 0.25 9.61 -8.16
N GLU A 153 1.40 9.10 -7.77
CA GLU A 153 1.97 7.84 -8.25
C GLU A 153 1.29 6.66 -7.56
N HIS A 154 1.13 5.55 -8.26
CA HIS A 154 0.53 4.34 -7.71
C HIS A 154 1.39 3.10 -7.87
N GLY A 155 1.35 2.25 -6.84
CA GLY A 155 1.68 0.84 -6.92
C GLY A 155 0.44 0.02 -6.54
N LEU A 156 -0.01 -0.84 -7.45
CA LEU A 156 -1.17 -1.69 -7.26
C LEU A 156 -0.75 -3.16 -7.33
N TYR A 157 -1.09 -3.91 -6.30
CA TYR A 157 -0.94 -5.37 -6.33
C TYR A 157 -2.31 -6.03 -6.20
N VAL A 158 -2.65 -6.88 -7.16
CA VAL A 158 -3.93 -7.59 -7.17
C VAL A 158 -3.92 -8.70 -6.12
N LEU A 159 -4.74 -8.54 -5.08
CA LEU A 159 -4.89 -9.50 -3.99
C LEU A 159 -5.82 -10.65 -4.36
N GLU A 160 -6.90 -10.33 -5.10
CA GLU A 160 -7.95 -11.30 -5.40
C GLU A 160 -8.69 -10.93 -6.69
N GLY A 161 -9.14 -11.97 -7.42
CA GLY A 161 -10.02 -11.82 -8.57
C GLY A 161 -9.33 -11.42 -9.85
N LYS A 162 -10.13 -10.89 -10.77
CA LYS A 162 -9.72 -10.47 -12.11
C LYS A 162 -10.37 -9.16 -12.50
N GLY A 163 -9.63 -8.35 -13.25
CA GLY A 163 -10.12 -7.11 -13.80
C GLY A 163 -9.52 -6.79 -15.15
N VAL A 164 -10.07 -5.76 -15.78
CA VAL A 164 -9.44 -5.10 -16.92
C VAL A 164 -9.11 -3.69 -16.50
N TYR A 165 -7.84 -3.35 -16.55
CA TYR A 165 -7.33 -2.06 -16.11
C TYR A 165 -6.85 -1.24 -17.30
N ARG A 166 -7.27 0.02 -17.37
CA ARG A 166 -6.73 0.96 -18.34
C ARG A 166 -5.48 1.63 -17.76
N LEU A 167 -4.37 1.48 -18.46
CA LEU A 167 -3.09 2.09 -18.14
C LEU A 167 -2.70 2.99 -19.31
N ASN A 168 -2.88 4.29 -19.16
CA ASN A 168 -2.69 5.27 -20.23
C ASN A 168 -3.63 4.98 -21.43
N ASN A 169 -3.13 4.48 -22.54
CA ASN A 169 -3.90 4.12 -23.73
C ASN A 169 -4.23 2.62 -23.84
N ASP A 170 -3.61 1.81 -23.00
CA ASP A 170 -3.71 0.35 -23.08
C ASP A 170 -4.75 -0.19 -22.10
N TRP A 171 -5.52 -1.21 -22.55
CA TRP A 171 -6.36 -2.03 -21.71
C TRP A 171 -5.67 -3.35 -21.44
N VAL A 172 -5.48 -3.69 -20.17
CA VAL A 172 -4.71 -4.85 -19.73
C VAL A 172 -5.59 -5.72 -18.84
N GLU A 173 -5.64 -7.01 -19.12
CA GLU A 173 -6.20 -7.98 -18.18
C GLU A 173 -5.24 -8.15 -17.03
N VAL A 174 -5.79 -8.16 -15.80
CA VAL A 174 -5.03 -8.33 -14.57
C VAL A 174 -5.73 -9.34 -13.66
N GLU A 175 -4.94 -10.11 -12.93
CA GLU A 175 -5.45 -11.11 -11.99
C GLU A 175 -4.62 -11.17 -10.71
N ALA A 176 -5.10 -11.92 -9.72
CA ALA A 176 -4.40 -12.10 -8.45
C ALA A 176 -2.92 -12.46 -8.65
N GLY A 177 -2.03 -11.71 -8.02
CA GLY A 177 -0.59 -11.83 -8.16
C GLY A 177 0.05 -10.80 -9.10
N ASP A 178 -0.73 -10.13 -9.94
CA ASP A 178 -0.22 -9.09 -10.83
C ASP A 178 0.12 -7.81 -10.07
N TYR A 179 1.13 -7.12 -10.58
CA TYR A 179 1.55 -5.81 -10.09
C TYR A 179 1.49 -4.77 -11.21
N MET A 180 0.89 -3.63 -10.92
CA MET A 180 0.84 -2.47 -11.80
C MET A 180 1.52 -1.27 -11.15
N TRP A 181 2.28 -0.54 -11.94
CA TRP A 181 2.82 0.75 -11.53
C TRP A 181 2.30 1.86 -12.45
N LEU A 182 1.75 2.91 -11.85
CA LEU A 182 1.23 4.07 -12.56
C LEU A 182 1.99 5.32 -12.14
N ARG A 183 2.57 5.99 -13.10
CA ARG A 183 3.19 7.29 -12.89
C ARG A 183 2.14 8.35 -12.59
N ALA A 184 2.58 9.45 -12.00
CA ALA A 184 1.77 10.66 -11.89
C ALA A 184 1.10 11.00 -13.23
N PHE A 185 -0.18 11.38 -13.17
CA PHE A 185 -1.03 11.71 -14.32
C PHE A 185 -1.30 10.57 -15.32
N CYS A 186 -0.98 9.33 -15.00
CA CYS A 186 -1.37 8.20 -15.83
C CYS A 186 -2.92 8.11 -15.89
N PRO A 187 -3.54 8.23 -17.08
CA PRO A 187 -4.96 8.01 -17.22
C PRO A 187 -5.32 6.56 -16.87
N GLN A 188 -6.29 6.36 -15.99
CA GLN A 188 -6.65 5.06 -15.48
C GLN A 188 -8.16 4.87 -15.35
N ALA A 189 -8.62 3.65 -15.57
CA ALA A 189 -9.99 3.19 -15.35
C ALA A 189 -9.97 1.68 -15.09
N CYS A 190 -11.05 1.11 -14.56
CA CYS A 190 -11.03 -0.29 -14.18
C CYS A 190 -12.41 -0.93 -14.33
N TYR A 191 -12.44 -2.21 -14.69
CA TYR A 191 -13.61 -3.11 -14.70
C TYR A 191 -13.28 -4.35 -13.87
N ALA A 192 -14.12 -4.68 -12.90
CA ALA A 192 -14.10 -5.98 -12.23
C ALA A 192 -14.71 -7.04 -13.16
N GLY A 193 -13.86 -7.70 -13.95
CA GLY A 193 -14.28 -8.58 -15.07
C GLY A 193 -14.44 -10.05 -14.71
N GLY A 194 -14.11 -10.46 -13.49
CA GLY A 194 -14.20 -11.83 -13.01
C GLY A 194 -15.56 -12.19 -12.40
N PRO A 195 -15.79 -13.48 -12.10
CA PRO A 195 -17.01 -13.94 -11.42
C PRO A 195 -17.03 -13.60 -9.92
N GLY A 196 -15.89 -13.30 -9.33
CA GLY A 196 -15.72 -12.92 -7.93
C GLY A 196 -15.31 -11.47 -7.77
N THR A 197 -15.15 -11.08 -6.53
CA THR A 197 -14.68 -9.76 -6.13
C THR A 197 -13.27 -9.50 -6.67
N PHE A 198 -13.01 -8.30 -7.14
CA PHE A 198 -11.69 -7.84 -7.56
C PHE A 198 -11.12 -6.91 -6.50
N ARG A 199 -9.99 -7.29 -5.89
CA ARG A 199 -9.37 -6.55 -4.79
C ARG A 199 -7.90 -6.29 -5.09
N TYR A 200 -7.44 -5.09 -4.78
CA TYR A 200 -6.03 -4.77 -4.88
C TYR A 200 -5.55 -3.87 -3.75
N LEU A 201 -4.30 -4.09 -3.35
CA LEU A 201 -3.54 -3.23 -2.46
C LEU A 201 -3.03 -2.04 -3.27
N LEU A 202 -3.34 -0.83 -2.82
CA LEU A 202 -3.01 0.41 -3.51
C LEU A 202 -2.11 1.28 -2.65
N TYR A 203 -0.88 1.52 -3.12
CA TYR A 203 -0.04 2.62 -2.66
C TYR A 203 -0.38 3.89 -3.43
N LYS A 204 -0.36 5.03 -2.75
CA LYS A 204 -0.34 6.36 -3.35
C LYS A 204 0.39 7.37 -2.46
N ASP A 205 1.17 8.25 -3.06
CA ASP A 205 1.69 9.43 -2.40
C ASP A 205 0.58 10.47 -2.19
N VAL A 206 0.59 11.16 -1.06
CA VAL A 206 -0.48 12.09 -0.67
C VAL A 206 0.08 13.27 0.13
N ASN A 207 -0.73 14.31 0.26
CA ASN A 207 -0.52 15.42 1.21
C ASN A 207 0.80 16.19 1.05
N ARG A 208 1.53 15.99 -0.05
CA ARG A 208 2.74 16.76 -0.38
C ARG A 208 2.61 17.37 -1.76
N HIS A 209 3.23 18.51 -1.90
CA HIS A 209 3.29 19.17 -3.20
C HIS A 209 4.31 18.45 -4.09
N MET A 210 3.97 18.31 -5.36
CA MET A 210 4.93 17.84 -6.35
C MET A 210 6.18 18.74 -6.29
N LYS A 211 7.36 18.14 -6.22
CA LYS A 211 8.61 18.87 -6.32
C LYS A 211 8.68 19.53 -7.71
N LEU A 212 8.53 20.81 -7.75
CA LEU A 212 8.79 21.58 -8.98
C LEU A 212 10.29 21.50 -9.23
N GLY A 213 10.70 20.56 -10.07
CA GLY A 213 12.09 20.39 -10.50
C GLY A 213 12.54 21.55 -11.37
N LEU A 214 12.61 22.74 -10.81
CA LEU A 214 13.47 23.78 -11.37
C LEU A 214 14.89 23.33 -11.04
N GLY A 215 15.49 22.56 -11.97
CA GLY A 215 16.88 22.20 -11.88
C GLY A 215 17.72 23.45 -11.68
N VAL A 216 18.01 23.75 -10.43
CA VAL A 216 19.13 24.62 -10.11
C VAL A 216 20.31 23.68 -10.13
N GLY A 217 20.95 23.58 -11.28
CA GLY A 217 22.25 22.95 -11.37
C GLY A 217 23.18 23.61 -10.34
N ASN A 218 23.78 22.79 -9.55
CA ASN A 218 25.07 23.07 -8.94
C ASN A 218 26.13 22.32 -9.69
#